data_aa712d71e5f59a3ad61f4ba85e2c445a
#
_entry.id   aa712d71e5f59a3ad61f4ba85e2c445a
#
_cell.length_a   1.000
_cell.length_b   1.000
_cell.length_c   1.000
_cell.angle_alpha   90.00
_cell.angle_beta   90.00
_cell.angle_gamma   90.00
#
_symmetry.space_group_name_H-M   'P 1'
#
loop_
_entity.id
_entity.type
_entity.pdbx_description
1 polymer ?
#
loop_
_entity_poly.entity_id
_entity_poly.type
_entity_poly.pdbx_seq_one_letter_code
_entity_poly.pdbx_strand_id
1 'polypeptide(L)'
;PEQLQLGFLKLLRGSGLRKDAEKYGIVYTDEAPYEVLYTKEMTFDDMLRLKGVEEMVETFYNSSKALNTIKYAVDIIGKPFKFFEDLSIWWADNGFDEISHSKTELYGRLFEFLRNYLPLKEHIDDIKEILRYDIFLGDNFKNIPESIAGNMSDDEKKFERDFYNDENNVNKYIPKLSSYTPKQLLRMCRIEFFNINPITKRKRKTAVLFNYYGRDAIFNKAEAEIVWE
;
A
#
# COMPACT_ATOMS: atom_id res chain seq x y z
N PRO A 1 -0.83 -14.67 0.56
CA PRO A 1 0.62 -14.71 0.39
C PRO A 1 1.23 -13.35 0.75
N GLU A 2 2.51 -13.32 1.10
CA GLU A 2 3.23 -12.07 1.40
C GLU A 2 3.56 -11.30 0.12
N GLN A 3 3.84 -12.02 -0.96
CA GLN A 3 4.03 -11.50 -2.30
C GLN A 3 3.30 -12.35 -3.34
N LEU A 4 2.84 -11.72 -4.39
CA LEU A 4 2.23 -12.36 -5.55
C LEU A 4 3.02 -11.97 -6.80
N GLN A 5 3.68 -12.95 -7.42
CA GLN A 5 4.40 -12.73 -8.69
C GLN A 5 3.57 -13.25 -9.86
N LEU A 6 3.25 -12.36 -10.78
CA LEU A 6 2.72 -12.68 -12.09
C LEU A 6 3.90 -12.74 -13.05
N GLY A 7 4.21 -13.91 -13.58
CA GLY A 7 5.32 -14.11 -14.51
C GLY A 7 4.83 -14.24 -15.95
N PHE A 8 5.29 -13.36 -16.85
CA PHE A 8 5.02 -13.46 -18.27
C PHE A 8 6.07 -14.31 -18.96
N LEU A 9 5.62 -15.25 -19.79
CA LEU A 9 6.48 -16.18 -20.49
C LEU A 9 7.38 -15.46 -21.50
N LYS A 10 8.67 -15.81 -21.49
CA LYS A 10 9.68 -15.30 -22.43
C LYS A 10 10.27 -16.46 -23.23
N LEU A 11 10.26 -16.36 -24.54
CA LEU A 11 10.81 -17.36 -25.44
C LEU A 11 12.27 -17.06 -25.76
N LEU A 12 13.15 -17.47 -24.84
CA LEU A 12 14.60 -17.23 -24.97
C LEU A 12 15.18 -17.95 -26.18
N ARG A 13 16.20 -17.34 -26.82
CA ARG A 13 16.92 -17.95 -27.94
C ARG A 13 17.51 -19.30 -27.55
N GLY A 14 17.28 -20.31 -28.41
CA GLY A 14 17.75 -21.68 -28.17
C GLY A 14 16.84 -22.55 -27.28
N SER A 15 15.78 -22.00 -26.68
CA SER A 15 14.84 -22.81 -25.90
C SER A 15 14.01 -23.73 -26.81
N GLY A 16 13.64 -24.93 -26.27
CA GLY A 16 12.78 -25.87 -26.99
C GLY A 16 11.40 -25.27 -27.31
N LEU A 17 10.81 -24.53 -26.36
CA LEU A 17 9.52 -23.90 -26.54
C LEU A 17 9.50 -22.86 -27.68
N ARG A 18 10.62 -22.13 -27.89
CA ARG A 18 10.75 -21.21 -29.02
C ARG A 18 10.74 -21.93 -30.35
N LYS A 19 11.34 -23.15 -30.44
CA LYS A 19 11.31 -23.96 -31.66
C LYS A 19 9.92 -24.47 -32.01
N ASP A 20 9.12 -24.76 -30.95
CA ASP A 20 7.77 -25.27 -31.08
C ASP A 20 6.68 -24.18 -31.00
N ALA A 21 7.05 -22.88 -31.01
CA ALA A 21 6.13 -21.76 -30.81
C ALA A 21 4.94 -21.78 -31.79
N GLU A 22 5.22 -22.03 -33.08
CA GLU A 22 4.21 -22.12 -34.13
C GLU A 22 3.20 -23.26 -33.86
N LYS A 23 3.68 -24.43 -33.42
CA LYS A 23 2.87 -25.59 -33.05
C LYS A 23 1.87 -25.25 -31.93
N TYR A 24 2.27 -24.43 -30.97
CA TYR A 24 1.43 -24.01 -29.87
C TYR A 24 0.68 -22.69 -30.14
N GLY A 25 0.88 -22.10 -31.33
CA GLY A 25 0.29 -20.81 -31.72
C GLY A 25 0.71 -19.66 -30.80
N ILE A 26 1.97 -19.70 -30.34
CA ILE A 26 2.54 -18.66 -29.51
C ILE A 26 3.20 -17.62 -30.42
N VAL A 27 2.78 -16.38 -30.29
CA VAL A 27 3.42 -15.22 -30.93
C VAL A 27 4.18 -14.43 -29.88
N TYR A 28 5.40 -14.04 -30.20
CA TYR A 28 6.33 -13.39 -29.27
C TYR A 28 7.20 -12.36 -30.00
N THR A 29 7.88 -11.49 -29.24
CA THR A 29 8.85 -10.53 -29.78
C THR A 29 10.19 -11.21 -30.10
N ASP A 30 10.76 -10.96 -31.28
CA ASP A 30 12.09 -11.48 -31.64
C ASP A 30 13.24 -10.76 -30.96
N GLU A 31 12.98 -9.59 -30.40
CA GLU A 31 13.92 -8.76 -29.63
C GLU A 31 13.74 -8.99 -28.12
N ALA A 32 14.80 -8.73 -27.36
CA ALA A 32 14.71 -8.79 -25.91
C ALA A 32 13.64 -7.82 -25.39
N PRO A 33 12.81 -8.24 -24.44
CA PRO A 33 12.91 -9.41 -23.57
C PRO A 33 12.32 -10.73 -24.09
N TYR A 34 12.00 -10.86 -25.40
CA TYR A 34 11.44 -12.07 -26.03
C TYR A 34 10.07 -12.49 -25.46
N GLU A 35 9.26 -11.52 -25.15
CA GLU A 35 8.00 -11.71 -24.44
C GLU A 35 6.91 -12.28 -25.35
N VAL A 36 6.09 -13.18 -24.81
CA VAL A 36 4.89 -13.69 -25.48
C VAL A 36 3.87 -12.55 -25.59
N LEU A 37 3.37 -12.32 -26.78
CA LEU A 37 2.34 -11.33 -27.07
C LEU A 37 0.94 -11.92 -26.98
N TYR A 38 0.74 -13.15 -27.51
CA TYR A 38 -0.52 -13.88 -27.39
C TYR A 38 -0.31 -15.38 -27.66
N THR A 39 -1.31 -16.18 -27.34
CA THR A 39 -1.37 -17.62 -27.61
C THR A 39 -2.71 -17.99 -28.24
N LYS A 40 -2.97 -19.28 -28.47
CA LYS A 40 -4.30 -19.76 -28.91
C LYS A 40 -5.39 -19.47 -27.88
N GLU A 41 -5.05 -19.55 -26.61
CA GLU A 41 -5.98 -19.45 -25.48
C GLU A 41 -6.08 -18.05 -24.90
N MET A 42 -5.08 -17.17 -25.13
CA MET A 42 -4.99 -15.82 -24.59
C MET A 42 -4.74 -14.82 -25.71
N THR A 43 -5.62 -13.87 -25.84
CA THR A 43 -5.49 -12.79 -26.81
C THR A 43 -4.42 -11.77 -26.38
N PHE A 44 -4.03 -10.90 -27.30
CA PHE A 44 -3.14 -9.78 -26.98
C PHE A 44 -3.75 -8.84 -25.92
N ASP A 45 -5.05 -8.59 -26.03
CA ASP A 45 -5.78 -7.76 -25.05
C ASP A 45 -5.82 -8.41 -23.67
N ASP A 46 -5.95 -9.74 -23.56
CA ASP A 46 -5.86 -10.45 -22.29
C ASP A 46 -4.46 -10.28 -21.67
N MET A 47 -3.40 -10.34 -22.48
CA MET A 47 -2.04 -10.12 -22.01
C MET A 47 -1.84 -8.69 -21.49
N LEU A 48 -2.37 -7.67 -22.20
CA LEU A 48 -2.32 -6.28 -21.73
C LEU A 48 -3.07 -6.09 -20.40
N ARG A 49 -4.26 -6.68 -20.29
CA ARG A 49 -5.05 -6.64 -19.04
C ARG A 49 -4.28 -7.25 -17.86
N LEU A 50 -3.65 -8.41 -18.08
CA LEU A 50 -2.84 -9.06 -17.04
C LEU A 50 -1.61 -8.24 -16.65
N LYS A 51 -0.97 -7.54 -17.58
CA LYS A 51 0.13 -6.62 -17.28
C LYS A 51 -0.32 -5.44 -16.41
N GLY A 52 -1.48 -4.87 -16.72
CA GLY A 52 -2.06 -3.83 -15.86
C GLY A 52 -2.37 -4.32 -14.45
N VAL A 53 -2.89 -5.55 -14.32
CA VAL A 53 -3.12 -6.18 -13.01
C VAL A 53 -1.80 -6.39 -12.27
N GLU A 54 -0.75 -6.90 -12.94
CA GLU A 54 0.59 -7.05 -12.37
C GLU A 54 1.13 -5.73 -11.82
N GLU A 55 1.07 -4.68 -12.62
CA GLU A 55 1.54 -3.35 -12.23
C GLU A 55 0.86 -2.84 -10.96
N MET A 56 -0.46 -2.98 -10.85
CA MET A 56 -1.21 -2.57 -9.65
C MET A 56 -0.87 -3.43 -8.44
N VAL A 57 -0.67 -4.74 -8.63
CA VAL A 57 -0.22 -5.66 -7.57
C VAL A 57 1.19 -5.26 -7.09
N GLU A 58 2.13 -5.01 -7.98
CA GLU A 58 3.48 -4.56 -7.63
C GLU A 58 3.46 -3.20 -6.92
N THR A 59 2.67 -2.25 -7.46
CA THR A 59 2.63 -0.88 -6.94
C THR A 59 2.05 -0.80 -5.53
N PHE A 60 0.99 -1.54 -5.22
CA PHE A 60 0.24 -1.35 -3.97
C PHE A 60 0.30 -2.54 -3.01
N TYR A 61 0.38 -3.77 -3.51
CA TYR A 61 0.40 -4.97 -2.68
C TYR A 61 1.84 -5.41 -2.36
N ASN A 62 2.63 -5.77 -3.36
CA ASN A 62 4.00 -6.29 -3.17
C ASN A 62 4.94 -5.25 -2.56
N SER A 63 4.80 -3.98 -2.97
CA SER A 63 5.56 -2.87 -2.36
C SER A 63 5.19 -2.61 -0.90
N SER A 64 4.13 -3.25 -0.41
CA SER A 64 3.58 -3.06 0.94
C SER A 64 3.17 -1.61 1.27
N LYS A 65 3.06 -0.71 0.29
CA LYS A 65 2.68 0.70 0.52
C LYS A 65 1.27 0.83 1.11
N ALA A 66 0.30 0.08 0.57
CA ALA A 66 -1.09 0.14 1.02
C ALA A 66 -1.64 -1.25 1.38
N LEU A 67 -0.79 -2.12 1.96
CA LEU A 67 -1.10 -3.54 2.16
C LEU A 67 -2.34 -3.76 3.04
N ASN A 68 -2.47 -3.03 4.15
CA ASN A 68 -3.63 -3.19 5.04
C ASN A 68 -4.91 -2.69 4.37
N THR A 69 -4.81 -1.59 3.63
CA THR A 69 -5.92 -1.00 2.86
C THR A 69 -6.40 -1.95 1.77
N ILE A 70 -5.48 -2.49 0.97
CA ILE A 70 -5.81 -3.45 -0.10
C ILE A 70 -6.44 -4.70 0.47
N LYS A 71 -5.86 -5.28 1.53
CA LYS A 71 -6.44 -6.46 2.19
C LYS A 71 -7.87 -6.19 2.66
N TYR A 72 -8.09 -5.08 3.34
CA TYR A 72 -9.42 -4.71 3.83
C TYR A 72 -10.43 -4.52 2.69
N ALA A 73 -10.04 -3.82 1.62
CA ALA A 73 -10.90 -3.62 0.45
C ALA A 73 -11.23 -4.95 -0.25
N VAL A 74 -10.24 -5.81 -0.46
CA VAL A 74 -10.41 -7.11 -1.09
C VAL A 74 -11.28 -8.05 -0.24
N ASP A 75 -11.14 -8.01 1.09
CA ASP A 75 -11.98 -8.82 2.00
C ASP A 75 -13.47 -8.44 1.88
N ILE A 76 -13.77 -7.14 1.72
CA ILE A 76 -15.15 -6.66 1.51
C ILE A 76 -15.68 -7.11 0.15
N ILE A 77 -14.87 -6.99 -0.91
CA ILE A 77 -15.29 -7.27 -2.29
C ILE A 77 -15.39 -8.78 -2.55
N GLY A 78 -14.53 -9.59 -1.91
CA GLY A 78 -14.44 -11.04 -2.10
C GLY A 78 -13.94 -11.49 -3.48
N LYS A 79 -13.45 -10.57 -4.32
CA LYS A 79 -13.00 -10.82 -5.69
C LYS A 79 -11.68 -10.09 -5.98
N PRO A 80 -10.53 -10.62 -5.49
CA PRO A 80 -9.25 -9.92 -5.57
C PRO A 80 -8.81 -9.61 -7.01
N PHE A 81 -8.95 -10.55 -7.95
CA PHE A 81 -8.60 -10.32 -9.34
C PHE A 81 -9.39 -9.16 -9.93
N LYS A 82 -10.71 -9.15 -9.74
CA LYS A 82 -11.59 -8.10 -10.26
C LYS A 82 -11.24 -6.71 -9.68
N PHE A 83 -10.88 -6.66 -8.40
CA PHE A 83 -10.44 -5.42 -7.78
C PHE A 83 -9.20 -4.84 -8.46
N PHE A 84 -8.16 -5.65 -8.67
CA PHE A 84 -6.93 -5.17 -9.32
C PHE A 84 -7.13 -4.89 -10.81
N GLU A 85 -8.00 -5.64 -11.48
CA GLU A 85 -8.39 -5.37 -12.87
C GLU A 85 -9.10 -4.02 -12.98
N ASP A 86 -10.09 -3.75 -12.15
CA ASP A 86 -10.82 -2.47 -12.16
C ASP A 86 -9.91 -1.29 -11.80
N LEU A 87 -8.97 -1.49 -10.86
CA LEU A 87 -7.97 -0.49 -10.52
C LEU A 87 -7.04 -0.22 -11.70
N SER A 88 -6.59 -1.26 -12.43
CA SER A 88 -5.70 -1.10 -13.58
C SER A 88 -6.38 -0.40 -14.76
N ILE A 89 -7.64 -0.73 -15.02
CA ILE A 89 -8.43 -0.05 -16.06
C ILE A 89 -8.60 1.43 -15.71
N TRP A 90 -9.02 1.72 -14.47
CA TRP A 90 -9.17 3.10 -14.00
C TRP A 90 -7.85 3.87 -14.05
N TRP A 91 -6.73 3.21 -13.76
CA TRP A 91 -5.38 3.79 -13.80
C TRP A 91 -5.00 4.21 -15.22
N ALA A 92 -5.20 3.34 -16.20
CA ALA A 92 -4.94 3.59 -17.61
C ALA A 92 -5.90 4.65 -18.19
N ASP A 93 -7.20 4.58 -17.88
CA ASP A 93 -8.21 5.56 -18.33
C ASP A 93 -7.90 6.99 -17.89
N ASN A 94 -7.13 7.15 -16.80
CA ASN A 94 -6.67 8.46 -16.30
C ASN A 94 -5.24 8.82 -16.76
N GLY A 95 -4.58 7.96 -17.58
CA GLY A 95 -3.23 8.20 -18.09
C GLY A 95 -2.15 8.16 -17.02
N PHE A 96 -2.37 7.44 -15.91
CA PHE A 96 -1.42 7.38 -14.81
C PHE A 96 -0.29 6.38 -15.04
N ASP A 97 -0.44 5.45 -15.97
CA ASP A 97 0.58 4.52 -16.44
C ASP A 97 1.68 5.19 -17.27
N GLU A 98 1.40 6.37 -17.84
CA GLU A 98 2.34 7.10 -18.69
C GLU A 98 3.26 8.06 -17.89
N ILE A 99 3.03 8.26 -16.60
CA ILE A 99 3.73 9.26 -15.78
C ILE A 99 4.32 8.67 -14.49
N SER A 100 5.40 9.27 -14.03
CA SER A 100 5.99 8.91 -12.74
C SER A 100 5.22 9.57 -11.59
N HIS A 101 4.98 8.82 -10.51
CA HIS A 101 4.29 9.29 -9.33
C HIS A 101 5.21 9.37 -8.10
N SER A 102 5.08 10.42 -7.33
CA SER A 102 5.60 10.45 -5.98
C SER A 102 4.82 9.48 -5.07
N LYS A 103 5.42 9.09 -3.94
CA LYS A 103 4.72 8.23 -2.96
C LYS A 103 3.40 8.84 -2.50
N THR A 104 3.37 10.15 -2.29
CA THR A 104 2.16 10.87 -1.84
C THR A 104 1.06 10.86 -2.89
N GLU A 105 1.43 11.04 -4.17
CA GLU A 105 0.47 10.96 -5.28
C GLU A 105 -0.12 9.55 -5.42
N LEU A 106 0.70 8.49 -5.30
CA LEU A 106 0.20 7.11 -5.33
C LEU A 106 -0.91 6.88 -4.29
N TYR A 107 -0.72 7.35 -3.06
CA TYR A 107 -1.76 7.25 -2.02
C TYR A 107 -3.01 8.06 -2.36
N GLY A 108 -2.83 9.27 -2.90
CA GLY A 108 -3.93 10.12 -3.32
C GLY A 108 -4.76 9.48 -4.43
N ARG A 109 -4.11 8.93 -5.46
CA ARG A 109 -4.77 8.24 -6.59
C ARG A 109 -5.49 6.96 -6.13
N LEU A 110 -4.82 6.16 -5.30
CA LEU A 110 -5.47 4.98 -4.74
C LEU A 110 -6.74 5.35 -3.97
N PHE A 111 -6.68 6.39 -3.11
CA PHE A 111 -7.86 6.81 -2.36
C PHE A 111 -8.96 7.37 -3.26
N GLU A 112 -8.61 8.07 -4.33
CA GLU A 112 -9.55 8.56 -5.34
C GLU A 112 -10.31 7.40 -6.01
N PHE A 113 -9.61 6.34 -6.41
CA PHE A 113 -10.24 5.12 -6.92
C PHE A 113 -11.17 4.50 -5.88
N LEU A 114 -10.66 4.21 -4.67
CA LEU A 114 -11.41 3.54 -3.61
C LEU A 114 -12.69 4.29 -3.23
N ARG A 115 -12.64 5.63 -3.17
CA ARG A 115 -13.77 6.48 -2.83
C ARG A 115 -14.89 6.41 -3.88
N ASN A 116 -14.53 6.24 -5.14
CA ASN A 116 -15.47 6.18 -6.26
C ASN A 116 -15.90 4.74 -6.61
N TYR A 117 -15.27 3.74 -6.00
CA TYR A 117 -15.57 2.34 -6.28
C TYR A 117 -16.80 1.89 -5.49
N LEU A 118 -17.93 1.70 -6.20
CA LEU A 118 -19.24 1.45 -5.61
C LEU A 118 -19.28 0.37 -4.52
N PRO A 119 -18.60 -0.80 -4.67
CA PRO A 119 -18.60 -1.84 -3.65
C PRO A 119 -18.04 -1.42 -2.30
N LEU A 120 -17.26 -0.33 -2.24
CA LEU A 120 -16.59 0.17 -1.03
C LEU A 120 -17.24 1.41 -0.42
N LYS A 121 -18.30 1.94 -1.03
CA LYS A 121 -18.89 3.23 -0.67
C LYS A 121 -19.27 3.36 0.81
N GLU A 122 -19.82 2.31 1.40
CA GLU A 122 -20.23 2.30 2.81
C GLU A 122 -19.05 2.14 3.80
N HIS A 123 -17.87 1.80 3.28
CA HIS A 123 -16.66 1.54 4.07
C HIS A 123 -15.58 2.60 3.91
N ILE A 124 -15.87 3.68 3.18
CA ILE A 124 -14.85 4.65 2.77
C ILE A 124 -14.17 5.38 3.95
N ASP A 125 -14.90 5.62 5.03
CA ASP A 125 -14.34 6.25 6.23
C ASP A 125 -13.33 5.31 6.91
N ASP A 126 -13.64 4.03 7.00
CA ASP A 126 -12.72 3.03 7.54
C ASP A 126 -11.50 2.85 6.64
N ILE A 127 -11.71 2.79 5.33
CA ILE A 127 -10.66 2.71 4.32
C ILE A 127 -9.72 3.90 4.43
N LYS A 128 -10.25 5.11 4.60
CA LYS A 128 -9.45 6.32 4.81
C LYS A 128 -8.54 6.20 6.04
N GLU A 129 -9.08 5.72 7.16
CA GLU A 129 -8.31 5.53 8.40
C GLU A 129 -7.21 4.46 8.22
N ILE A 130 -7.53 3.34 7.55
CA ILE A 130 -6.56 2.26 7.29
C ILE A 130 -5.48 2.73 6.32
N LEU A 131 -5.83 3.50 5.28
CA LEU A 131 -4.85 4.04 4.34
C LEU A 131 -3.92 5.05 5.04
N ARG A 132 -4.46 5.88 5.93
CA ARG A 132 -3.66 6.79 6.75
C ARG A 132 -2.68 6.03 7.66
N TYR A 133 -3.11 4.89 8.21
CA TYR A 133 -2.24 3.99 8.95
C TYR A 133 -1.12 3.42 8.07
N ASP A 134 -1.43 2.94 6.86
CA ASP A 134 -0.43 2.43 5.91
C ASP A 134 0.60 3.51 5.52
N ILE A 135 0.15 4.75 5.32
CA ILE A 135 1.02 5.90 5.02
C ILE A 135 2.04 6.10 6.14
N PHE A 136 1.59 6.20 7.39
CA PHE A 136 2.48 6.44 8.53
C PHE A 136 3.32 5.21 8.90
N LEU A 137 2.84 4.01 8.61
CA LEU A 137 3.65 2.81 8.73
C LEU A 137 4.83 2.81 7.73
N GLY A 138 4.60 3.35 6.52
CA GLY A 138 5.61 3.44 5.47
C GLY A 138 6.63 4.54 5.67
N ASP A 139 6.21 5.75 6.12
CA ASP A 139 7.13 6.88 6.29
C ASP A 139 6.55 7.98 7.20
N ASN A 140 7.44 8.81 7.77
CA ASN A 140 7.05 9.98 8.56
C ASN A 140 6.73 11.18 7.63
N PHE A 141 5.65 11.04 6.86
CA PHE A 141 5.21 12.11 5.96
C PHE A 141 4.74 13.35 6.73
N LYS A 142 5.30 14.50 6.40
CA LYS A 142 4.81 15.79 6.91
C LYS A 142 3.54 16.24 6.21
N ASN A 143 3.47 15.99 4.91
CA ASN A 143 2.34 16.37 4.06
C ASN A 143 1.78 15.11 3.40
N ILE A 144 0.54 14.79 3.69
CA ILE A 144 -0.25 13.74 3.02
C ILE A 144 -1.43 14.41 2.30
N PRO A 145 -2.04 13.76 1.30
CA PRO A 145 -3.18 14.33 0.59
C PRO A 145 -4.27 14.78 1.57
N GLU A 146 -4.82 15.97 1.37
CA GLU A 146 -5.84 16.57 2.25
C GLU A 146 -7.08 15.65 2.38
N SER A 147 -7.44 14.95 1.31
CA SER A 147 -8.52 13.97 1.29
C SER A 147 -8.33 12.81 2.28
N ILE A 148 -7.07 12.50 2.64
CA ILE A 148 -6.68 11.41 3.55
C ILE A 148 -6.31 11.95 4.92
N ALA A 149 -5.84 13.18 5.00
CA ALA A 149 -5.35 13.80 6.23
C ALA A 149 -6.38 13.73 7.37
N GLY A 150 -5.90 13.50 8.57
CA GLY A 150 -6.64 13.68 9.81
C GLY A 150 -6.22 14.99 10.48
N ASN A 151 -7.12 15.58 11.25
CA ASN A 151 -6.82 16.74 12.07
C ASN A 151 -6.82 16.34 13.53
N MET A 152 -5.68 16.50 14.21
CA MET A 152 -5.61 16.31 15.66
C MET A 152 -6.33 17.43 16.38
N SER A 153 -7.19 17.06 17.33
CA SER A 153 -7.80 18.00 18.28
C SER A 153 -6.75 18.54 19.27
N ASP A 154 -7.10 19.57 20.02
CA ASP A 154 -6.17 20.11 21.03
C ASP A 154 -5.92 19.14 22.18
N ASP A 155 -6.89 18.30 22.52
CA ASP A 155 -6.72 17.22 23.51
C ASP A 155 -5.76 16.13 22.99
N GLU A 156 -5.82 15.77 21.72
CA GLU A 156 -4.91 14.81 21.10
C GLU A 156 -3.48 15.34 21.00
N LYS A 157 -3.31 16.62 20.67
CA LYS A 157 -2.00 17.30 20.73
C LYS A 157 -1.46 17.38 22.15
N LYS A 158 -2.33 17.57 23.13
CA LYS A 158 -1.95 17.53 24.55
C LYS A 158 -1.51 16.13 24.94
N PHE A 159 -2.29 15.10 24.59
CA PHE A 159 -1.94 13.71 24.84
C PHE A 159 -0.54 13.37 24.28
N GLU A 160 -0.26 13.73 23.01
CA GLU A 160 1.05 13.49 22.40
C GLU A 160 2.18 14.15 23.18
N ARG A 161 2.02 15.42 23.58
CA ARG A 161 3.03 16.12 24.42
C ARG A 161 3.24 15.44 25.77
N ASP A 162 2.15 15.11 26.45
CA ASP A 162 2.20 14.49 27.78
C ASP A 162 2.81 13.09 27.69
N PHE A 163 2.52 12.33 26.64
CA PHE A 163 3.11 11.02 26.39
C PHE A 163 4.63 11.04 26.31
N TYR A 164 5.21 11.96 25.55
CA TYR A 164 6.68 12.06 25.41
C TYR A 164 7.37 12.73 26.62
N ASN A 165 6.63 13.41 27.49
CA ASN A 165 7.16 13.95 28.73
C ASN A 165 7.10 12.95 29.91
N ASP A 166 6.38 11.85 29.77
CA ASP A 166 6.29 10.78 30.78
C ASP A 166 7.36 9.72 30.51
N GLU A 167 8.37 9.66 31.38
CA GLU A 167 9.46 8.68 31.32
C GLU A 167 8.93 7.23 31.35
N ASN A 168 7.82 6.95 32.02
CA ASN A 168 7.24 5.61 32.07
C ASN A 168 6.71 5.19 30.69
N ASN A 169 6.07 6.10 29.97
CA ASN A 169 5.61 5.85 28.61
C ASN A 169 6.80 5.62 27.68
N VAL A 170 7.81 6.48 27.73
CA VAL A 170 9.01 6.36 26.90
C VAL A 170 9.71 5.02 27.17
N ASN A 171 9.93 4.67 28.45
CA ASN A 171 10.59 3.42 28.82
C ASN A 171 9.76 2.18 28.44
N LYS A 172 8.44 2.26 28.46
CA LYS A 172 7.56 1.16 28.10
C LYS A 172 7.50 0.91 26.59
N TYR A 173 7.31 1.96 25.80
CA TYR A 173 6.98 1.85 24.38
C TYR A 173 8.17 2.06 23.44
N ILE A 174 9.14 2.88 23.83
CA ILE A 174 10.34 3.21 23.04
C ILE A 174 11.61 3.21 23.89
N PRO A 175 11.92 2.11 24.62
CA PRO A 175 13.03 2.05 25.58
C PRO A 175 14.40 2.39 24.96
N LYS A 176 14.62 2.07 23.69
CA LYS A 176 15.86 2.41 22.95
C LYS A 176 16.06 3.93 22.79
N LEU A 177 15.01 4.71 22.99
CA LEU A 177 15.02 6.16 22.84
C LEU A 177 14.91 6.91 24.16
N SER A 178 15.00 6.24 25.31
CA SER A 178 14.82 6.83 26.64
C SER A 178 15.84 7.92 27.01
N SER A 179 16.99 7.96 26.34
CA SER A 179 18.00 9.01 26.54
C SER A 179 17.73 10.30 25.74
N TYR A 180 16.73 10.30 24.87
CA TYR A 180 16.42 11.46 24.03
C TYR A 180 15.41 12.39 24.68
N THR A 181 15.51 13.68 24.41
CA THR A 181 14.57 14.68 24.90
C THR A 181 13.22 14.56 24.15
N PRO A 182 12.08 14.98 24.76
CA PRO A 182 10.78 14.98 24.10
C PRO A 182 10.77 15.64 22.72
N LYS A 183 11.52 16.73 22.54
CA LYS A 183 11.67 17.43 21.25
C LYS A 183 12.39 16.58 20.18
N GLN A 184 13.30 15.73 20.58
CA GLN A 184 13.98 14.79 19.70
C GLN A 184 13.06 13.60 19.36
N LEU A 185 12.32 13.09 20.38
CA LEU A 185 11.35 12.00 20.18
C LEU A 185 10.29 12.37 19.16
N LEU A 186 9.74 13.60 19.19
CA LEU A 186 8.78 14.12 18.20
C LEU A 186 9.32 14.14 16.73
N ARG A 187 10.64 14.03 16.53
CA ARG A 187 11.25 13.94 15.20
C ARG A 187 11.45 12.50 14.74
N MET A 188 11.61 11.59 15.70
CA MET A 188 11.94 10.18 15.50
C MET A 188 10.71 9.27 15.57
N CYS A 189 9.66 9.76 16.23
CA CYS A 189 8.40 9.05 16.43
C CYS A 189 7.22 9.97 16.09
N ARG A 190 6.04 9.37 15.97
CA ARG A 190 4.79 10.07 15.70
C ARG A 190 3.64 9.36 16.40
N ILE A 191 2.73 10.10 17.01
CA ILE A 191 1.46 9.55 17.49
C ILE A 191 0.35 10.06 16.57
N GLU A 192 -0.47 9.14 16.07
CA GLU A 192 -1.65 9.45 15.26
C GLU A 192 -2.89 8.83 15.88
N PHE A 193 -4.00 9.56 15.78
CA PHE A 193 -5.30 9.13 16.27
C PHE A 193 -6.18 8.66 15.11
N PHE A 194 -6.81 7.52 15.30
CA PHE A 194 -7.69 6.89 14.33
C PHE A 194 -9.07 6.70 14.95
N ASN A 195 -10.13 6.87 14.17
CA ASN A 195 -11.50 6.63 14.60
C ASN A 195 -11.88 5.15 14.66
N ILE A 196 -11.02 4.30 14.11
CA ILE A 196 -11.08 2.84 14.24
C ILE A 196 -9.72 2.34 14.73
N ASN A 197 -9.69 1.17 15.34
CA ASN A 197 -8.43 0.47 15.55
C ASN A 197 -7.90 -0.03 14.19
N PRO A 198 -6.81 0.52 13.64
CA PRO A 198 -6.37 0.20 12.28
C PRO A 198 -5.78 -1.22 12.15
N ILE A 199 -5.48 -1.88 13.27
CA ILE A 199 -4.95 -3.25 13.32
C ILE A 199 -6.10 -4.25 13.35
N THR A 200 -7.04 -4.10 14.32
CA THR A 200 -8.14 -5.04 14.52
C THR A 200 -9.39 -4.72 13.72
N LYS A 201 -9.45 -3.53 13.08
CA LYS A 201 -10.60 -3.00 12.31
C LYS A 201 -11.86 -2.75 13.13
N ARG A 202 -11.77 -2.75 14.47
CA ARG A 202 -12.90 -2.45 15.34
C ARG A 202 -13.16 -0.95 15.39
N LYS A 203 -14.44 -0.56 15.45
CA LYS A 203 -14.91 0.82 15.62
C LYS A 203 -14.57 1.31 17.04
N ARG A 204 -13.35 1.75 17.24
CA ARG A 204 -12.86 2.27 18.51
C ARG A 204 -11.76 3.28 18.25
N LYS A 205 -11.89 4.46 18.85
CA LYS A 205 -10.85 5.50 18.74
C LYS A 205 -9.56 4.97 19.35
N THR A 206 -8.46 5.09 18.63
CA THR A 206 -7.19 4.45 18.95
C THR A 206 -6.04 5.41 18.66
N ALA A 207 -5.08 5.53 19.58
CA ALA A 207 -3.81 6.22 19.33
C ALA A 207 -2.71 5.20 19.03
N VAL A 208 -2.00 5.40 17.94
CA VAL A 208 -0.89 4.55 17.50
C VAL A 208 0.40 5.36 17.50
N LEU A 209 1.42 4.83 18.15
CA LEU A 209 2.79 5.31 18.11
C LEU A 209 3.53 4.66 16.95
N PHE A 210 4.10 5.45 16.06
CA PHE A 210 4.99 5.02 14.98
C PHE A 210 6.43 5.39 15.35
N ASN A 211 7.29 4.39 15.45
CA ASN A 211 8.71 4.56 15.72
C ASN A 211 9.52 4.39 14.43
N TYR A 212 10.11 5.46 13.93
CA TYR A 212 10.90 5.47 12.69
C TYR A 212 12.40 5.22 12.91
N TYR A 213 12.83 5.12 14.17
CA TYR A 213 14.24 4.89 14.51
C TYR A 213 14.65 3.43 14.30
N GLY A 214 13.77 2.49 14.64
CA GLY A 214 14.00 1.05 14.52
C GLY A 214 13.14 0.42 13.41
N ARG A 215 13.33 0.88 12.15
CA ARG A 215 12.56 0.34 11.02
C ARG A 215 12.86 -1.13 10.77
N ASP A 216 11.85 -1.86 10.34
CA ASP A 216 12.00 -3.22 9.83
C ASP A 216 12.99 -3.27 8.67
N ALA A 217 13.96 -4.19 8.74
CA ALA A 217 15.07 -4.28 7.78
C ALA A 217 14.63 -4.75 6.39
N ILE A 218 13.49 -5.46 6.28
CA ILE A 218 13.02 -6.04 5.01
C ILE A 218 12.11 -5.06 4.29
N PHE A 219 11.10 -4.52 4.99
CA PHE A 219 10.08 -3.67 4.39
C PHE A 219 10.28 -2.18 4.66
N ASN A 220 11.31 -1.82 5.44
CA ASN A 220 11.62 -0.45 5.86
C ASN A 220 10.42 0.27 6.51
N LYS A 221 9.57 -0.48 7.21
CA LYS A 221 8.39 0.03 7.91
C LYS A 221 8.73 0.47 9.32
N ALA A 222 7.99 1.47 9.81
CA ALA A 222 8.05 1.86 11.21
C ALA A 222 7.53 0.73 12.12
N GLU A 223 8.09 0.61 13.31
CA GLU A 223 7.42 -0.12 14.40
C GLU A 223 6.17 0.65 14.81
N ALA A 224 5.03 -0.02 14.89
CA ALA A 224 3.76 0.60 15.25
C ALA A 224 3.12 -0.11 16.44
N GLU A 225 2.76 0.65 17.47
CA GLU A 225 2.19 0.11 18.70
C GLU A 225 1.00 0.97 19.17
N ILE A 226 -0.07 0.31 19.66
CA ILE A 226 -1.22 0.99 20.24
C ILE A 226 -0.82 1.49 21.62
N VAL A 227 -0.94 2.80 21.84
CA VAL A 227 -0.60 3.45 23.10
C VAL A 227 -1.83 3.90 23.89
N TRP A 228 -2.99 3.94 23.25
CA TRP A 228 -4.27 4.24 23.87
C TRP A 228 -5.45 3.73 23.02
N GLU A 229 -6.52 3.24 23.68
CA GLU A 229 -7.82 2.84 23.12
C GLU A 229 -8.99 3.32 23.98
#